data_d94ed086e275cad9e65928e4e7442824
#
_entry.id   d94ed086e275cad9e65928e4e7442824
#
_cell.length_a   1.000
_cell.length_b   1.000
_cell.length_c   1.000
_cell.angle_alpha   90.00
_cell.angle_beta   90.00
_cell.angle_gamma   90.00
#
_symmetry.space_group_name_H-M   'P 1'
#
loop_
_entity.id
_entity.type
_entity.pdbx_description
1 polymer ?
#
loop_
_entity_poly.entity_id
_entity_poly.type
_entity_poly.pdbx_seq_one_letter_code
_entity_poly.pdbx_strand_id
1 'polypeptide(L)'
;MCIRDRDLDRAIEDGPGLRWSLMGTFLTFHLAGGKSGMKHMLEQFGPALKLPWTKLKAPNLSRKLINRLVEGTKKQSKGKTVEKISNIRDEYLVELQKLRKKYEIKLR
;
A
#
# COMPACT_ATOMS: atom_id res chain seq x y z
N MET A 1 -19.46 -7.13 -8.15
CA MET A 1 -18.84 -5.79 -8.10
C MET A 1 -17.52 -5.83 -8.86
N CYS A 2 -17.38 -4.96 -9.85
CA CYS A 2 -16.12 -4.83 -10.59
C CYS A 2 -15.31 -3.68 -10.03
N ILE A 3 -14.21 -4.01 -9.35
CA ILE A 3 -13.26 -3.01 -8.88
C ILE A 3 -12.19 -2.85 -9.96
N ARG A 4 -11.98 -1.62 -10.39
CA ARG A 4 -10.98 -1.32 -11.40
C ARG A 4 -9.59 -1.35 -10.78
N ASP A 5 -8.59 -1.78 -11.57
CA ASP A 5 -7.18 -1.79 -11.17
C ASP A 5 -6.72 -0.41 -10.65
N ARG A 6 -7.14 0.66 -11.32
CA ARG A 6 -6.83 2.03 -10.91
C ARG A 6 -7.41 2.36 -9.52
N ASP A 7 -8.60 1.86 -9.22
CA ASP A 7 -9.23 2.10 -7.92
C ASP A 7 -8.52 1.35 -6.80
N LEU A 8 -8.01 0.15 -7.08
CA LEU A 8 -7.19 -0.61 -6.14
C LEU A 8 -5.87 0.12 -5.84
N ASP A 9 -5.20 0.63 -6.88
CA ASP A 9 -3.97 1.41 -6.71
C ASP A 9 -4.21 2.63 -5.85
N ARG A 10 -5.28 3.39 -6.14
CA ARG A 10 -5.61 4.60 -5.37
C ARG A 10 -5.93 4.29 -3.91
N ALA A 11 -6.57 3.18 -3.63
CA ALA A 11 -6.86 2.78 -2.26
C ALA A 11 -5.57 2.62 -1.44
N ILE A 12 -4.51 2.11 -2.05
CA ILE A 12 -3.20 2.00 -1.39
C ILE A 12 -2.50 3.36 -1.30
N GLU A 13 -2.49 4.13 -2.40
CA GLU A 13 -1.85 5.44 -2.46
C GLU A 13 -2.41 6.42 -1.43
N ASP A 14 -3.73 6.50 -1.34
CA ASP A 14 -4.44 7.46 -0.49
C ASP A 14 -4.69 6.95 0.92
N GLY A 15 -4.36 5.69 1.18
CA GLY A 15 -4.57 5.05 2.48
C GLY A 15 -3.25 4.61 3.12
N PRO A 16 -3.00 3.29 3.15
CA PRO A 16 -1.83 2.75 3.84
C PRO A 16 -0.50 3.32 3.35
N GLY A 17 -0.39 3.61 2.05
CA GLY A 17 0.85 4.14 1.46
C GLY A 17 1.30 5.45 2.05
N LEU A 18 0.36 6.32 2.42
CA LEU A 18 0.67 7.60 3.07
C LEU A 18 1.28 7.38 4.45
N ARG A 19 0.81 6.38 5.18
CA ARG A 19 1.26 6.10 6.53
C ARG A 19 2.55 5.29 6.57
N TRP A 20 2.73 4.37 5.64
CA TRP A 20 3.86 3.44 5.61
C TRP A 20 5.20 4.14 5.32
N SER A 21 5.18 5.32 4.75
CA SER A 21 6.40 6.11 4.57
C SER A 21 6.97 6.66 5.88
N LEU A 22 6.14 6.79 6.91
CA LEU A 22 6.53 7.29 8.23
C LEU A 22 6.58 6.19 9.28
N MET A 23 5.65 5.25 9.24
CA MET A 23 5.44 4.23 10.27
C MET A 23 5.42 2.84 9.68
N GLY A 24 6.05 1.89 10.38
CA GLY A 24 5.93 0.48 10.05
C GLY A 24 4.68 -0.14 10.65
N THR A 25 4.57 -1.45 10.55
CA THR A 25 3.40 -2.21 10.97
C THR A 25 3.12 -2.08 12.47
N PHE A 26 4.14 -2.23 13.29
CA PHE A 26 3.97 -2.22 14.75
C PHE A 26 3.49 -0.87 15.26
N LEU A 27 4.08 0.21 14.79
CA LEU A 27 3.68 1.54 15.22
C LEU A 27 2.28 1.89 14.73
N THR A 28 1.92 1.46 13.52
CA THR A 28 0.57 1.64 12.98
C THR A 28 -0.47 0.96 13.89
N PHE A 29 -0.22 -0.30 14.26
CA PHE A 29 -1.13 -1.03 15.15
C PHE A 29 -1.14 -0.46 16.57
N HIS A 30 0.00 0.06 17.03
CA HIS A 30 0.08 0.73 18.34
C HIS A 30 -0.88 1.92 18.40
N LEU A 31 -0.90 2.76 17.37
CA LEU A 31 -1.83 3.88 17.28
C LEU A 31 -3.28 3.44 17.12
N ALA A 32 -3.52 2.33 16.43
CA ALA A 32 -4.86 1.77 16.25
C ALA A 32 -5.48 1.31 17.57
N GLY A 33 -4.68 0.94 18.56
CA GLY A 33 -5.14 0.57 19.88
C GLY A 33 -5.56 1.74 20.75
N GLY A 34 -5.41 2.97 20.27
CA GLY A 34 -5.76 4.18 21.01
C GLY A 34 -4.83 4.43 22.19
N LYS A 35 -5.36 4.96 23.29
CA LYS A 35 -4.55 5.32 24.46
C LYS A 35 -3.84 4.12 25.10
N SER A 36 -4.45 2.93 25.03
CA SER A 36 -3.87 1.70 25.58
C SER A 36 -2.86 1.04 24.64
N GLY A 37 -2.75 1.52 23.41
CA GLY A 37 -1.71 1.15 22.46
C GLY A 37 -1.77 -0.32 22.00
N MET A 38 -0.61 -0.88 21.74
CA MET A 38 -0.45 -2.22 21.20
C MET A 38 -1.08 -3.29 22.10
N LYS A 39 -1.02 -3.12 23.41
CA LYS A 39 -1.63 -4.07 24.35
C LYS A 39 -3.12 -4.23 24.07
N HIS A 40 -3.84 -3.12 23.96
CA HIS A 40 -5.28 -3.13 23.67
C HIS A 40 -5.55 -3.74 22.28
N MET A 41 -4.74 -3.38 21.29
CA MET A 41 -4.86 -3.92 19.95
C MET A 41 -4.71 -5.45 19.94
N LEU A 42 -3.72 -5.99 20.64
CA LEU A 42 -3.50 -7.43 20.71
C LEU A 42 -4.58 -8.14 21.51
N GLU A 43 -5.08 -7.54 22.59
CA GLU A 43 -6.17 -8.14 23.39
C GLU A 43 -7.46 -8.22 22.58
N GLN A 44 -7.77 -7.18 21.82
CA GLN A 44 -9.00 -7.11 21.04
C GLN A 44 -8.97 -7.96 19.78
N PHE A 45 -7.89 -7.90 19.02
CA PHE A 45 -7.78 -8.54 17.71
C PHE A 45 -6.90 -9.79 17.67
N GLY A 46 -6.15 -10.06 18.74
CA GLY A 46 -5.27 -11.23 18.80
C GLY A 46 -5.97 -12.55 18.49
N PRO A 47 -7.15 -12.82 19.05
CA PRO A 47 -7.86 -14.06 18.72
C PRO A 47 -8.16 -14.25 17.23
N ALA A 48 -8.35 -13.17 16.49
CA ALA A 48 -8.58 -13.23 15.05
C ALA A 48 -7.38 -13.74 14.27
N LEU A 49 -6.17 -13.68 14.82
CA LEU A 49 -4.96 -14.19 14.16
C LEU A 49 -4.97 -15.71 13.99
N LYS A 50 -5.80 -16.41 14.75
CA LYS A 50 -5.95 -17.87 14.65
C LYS A 50 -6.94 -18.29 13.55
N LEU A 51 -7.67 -17.35 12.99
CA LEU A 51 -8.66 -17.64 11.95
C LEU A 51 -7.97 -17.86 10.59
N PRO A 52 -8.55 -18.72 9.74
CA PRO A 52 -8.04 -18.81 8.36
C PRO A 52 -8.36 -17.53 7.60
N TRP A 53 -7.32 -16.79 7.23
CA TRP A 53 -7.46 -15.48 6.61
C TRP A 53 -7.94 -15.52 5.16
N THR A 54 -7.60 -16.61 4.42
CA THR A 54 -7.99 -16.69 3.01
C THR A 54 -8.00 -18.11 2.52
N LYS A 55 -8.93 -18.38 1.58
CA LYS A 55 -8.95 -19.59 0.77
C LYS A 55 -8.62 -19.28 -0.70
N LEU A 56 -8.12 -18.08 -0.94
CA LEU A 56 -7.81 -17.65 -2.29
C LEU A 56 -6.67 -18.46 -2.88
N LYS A 57 -6.84 -18.81 -4.16
CA LYS A 57 -5.79 -19.47 -4.95
C LYS A 57 -5.33 -18.51 -6.04
N ALA A 58 -4.07 -18.61 -6.43
CA ALA A 58 -3.56 -17.81 -7.52
C ALA A 58 -4.33 -18.11 -8.81
N PRO A 59 -4.74 -17.08 -9.58
CA PRO A 59 -5.41 -17.31 -10.86
C PRO A 59 -4.41 -17.84 -11.89
N ASN A 60 -4.92 -18.56 -12.89
CA ASN A 60 -4.10 -18.93 -14.04
C ASN A 60 -3.81 -17.69 -14.87
N LEU A 61 -2.53 -17.46 -15.18
CA LEU A 61 -2.13 -16.36 -16.04
C LEU A 61 -2.35 -16.72 -17.50
N SER A 62 -3.63 -16.75 -17.91
CA SER A 62 -3.99 -16.96 -19.31
C SER A 62 -3.58 -15.75 -20.15
N ARG A 63 -3.45 -15.97 -21.47
CA ARG A 63 -3.16 -14.86 -22.38
C ARG A 63 -4.20 -13.74 -22.29
N LYS A 64 -5.47 -14.13 -22.14
CA LYS A 64 -6.59 -13.18 -21.98
C LYS A 64 -6.42 -12.32 -20.73
N LEU A 65 -6.07 -12.91 -19.60
CA LEU A 65 -5.86 -12.18 -18.36
C LEU A 65 -4.66 -11.25 -18.47
N ILE A 66 -3.55 -11.74 -19.01
CA ILE A 66 -2.34 -10.93 -19.22
C ILE A 66 -2.66 -9.72 -20.11
N ASN A 67 -3.36 -9.93 -21.21
CA ASN A 67 -3.74 -8.85 -22.12
C ASN A 67 -4.61 -7.81 -21.45
N ARG A 68 -5.56 -8.22 -20.62
CA ARG A 68 -6.43 -7.30 -19.87
C ARG A 68 -5.62 -6.45 -18.89
N LEU A 69 -4.70 -7.06 -18.17
CA LEU A 69 -3.84 -6.34 -17.21
C LEU A 69 -2.91 -5.36 -17.93
N VAL A 70 -2.33 -5.78 -19.05
CA VAL A 70 -1.47 -4.92 -19.87
C VAL A 70 -2.24 -3.70 -20.39
N GLU A 71 -3.42 -3.93 -20.93
CA GLU A 71 -4.27 -2.84 -21.47
C GLU A 71 -4.73 -1.89 -20.36
N GLY A 72 -5.14 -2.42 -19.21
CA GLY A 72 -5.51 -1.61 -18.06
C GLY A 72 -4.36 -0.72 -17.58
N THR A 73 -3.17 -1.30 -17.48
CA THR A 73 -1.98 -0.58 -17.06
C THR A 73 -1.56 0.50 -18.07
N LYS A 74 -1.67 0.21 -19.37
CA LYS A 74 -1.43 1.21 -20.41
C LYS A 74 -2.35 2.43 -20.26
N LYS A 75 -3.64 2.18 -20.04
CA LYS A 75 -4.61 3.26 -19.83
C LYS A 75 -4.28 4.07 -18.58
N GLN A 76 -3.88 3.41 -17.52
CA GLN A 76 -3.48 4.05 -16.27
C GLN A 76 -2.24 4.92 -16.46
N SER A 77 -1.28 4.48 -17.26
CA SER A 77 -0.05 5.23 -17.53
C SER A 77 -0.26 6.46 -18.43
N LYS A 78 -1.42 6.57 -19.07
CA LYS A 78 -1.80 7.68 -19.97
C LYS A 78 -0.76 7.92 -21.08
N GLY A 79 -0.24 6.83 -21.63
CA GLY A 79 0.73 6.87 -22.73
C GLY A 79 2.16 7.22 -22.32
N LYS A 80 2.44 7.35 -21.02
CA LYS A 80 3.80 7.59 -20.54
C LYS A 80 4.64 6.31 -20.63
N THR A 81 5.90 6.46 -20.98
CA THR A 81 6.84 5.34 -21.00
C THR A 81 7.22 4.93 -19.58
N VAL A 82 7.70 3.69 -19.42
CA VAL A 82 8.24 3.21 -18.12
C VAL A 82 9.37 4.12 -17.65
N GLU A 83 10.24 4.56 -18.55
CA GLU A 83 11.33 5.47 -18.22
C GLU A 83 10.83 6.79 -17.64
N LYS A 84 9.83 7.39 -18.26
CA LYS A 84 9.25 8.65 -17.80
C LYS A 84 8.61 8.49 -16.41
N ILE A 85 7.84 7.42 -16.20
CA ILE A 85 7.22 7.14 -14.91
C ILE A 85 8.28 6.87 -13.84
N SER A 86 9.36 6.15 -14.20
CA SER A 86 10.47 5.88 -13.29
C SER A 86 11.17 7.16 -12.85
N ASN A 87 11.36 8.11 -13.77
CA ASN A 87 11.97 9.39 -13.44
C ASN A 87 11.09 10.21 -12.46
N ILE A 88 9.78 10.22 -12.70
CA ILE A 88 8.84 10.88 -11.80
C ILE A 88 8.87 10.23 -10.40
N ARG A 89 8.88 8.90 -10.35
CA ARG A 89 8.99 8.14 -9.10
C ARG A 89 10.28 8.50 -8.36
N ASP A 90 11.39 8.56 -9.06
CA ASP A 90 12.69 8.83 -8.44
C ASP A 90 12.73 10.24 -7.84
N GLU A 91 12.21 11.24 -8.57
CA GLU A 91 12.09 12.59 -8.05
C GLU A 91 11.21 12.62 -6.78
N TYR A 92 10.05 11.95 -6.85
CA TYR A 92 9.15 11.86 -5.72
C TYR A 92 9.81 11.20 -4.50
N LEU A 93 10.52 10.09 -4.70
CA LEU A 93 11.19 9.39 -3.61
C LEU A 93 12.28 10.23 -2.95
N VAL A 94 13.03 10.99 -3.73
CA VAL A 94 14.05 11.91 -3.20
C VAL A 94 13.39 12.95 -2.30
N GLU A 95 12.32 13.58 -2.77
CA GLU A 95 11.61 14.59 -1.99
C GLU A 95 10.95 13.97 -0.75
N LEU A 96 10.36 12.78 -0.89
CA LEU A 96 9.75 12.06 0.22
C LEU A 96 10.78 11.71 1.30
N GLN A 97 11.98 11.28 0.90
CA GLN A 97 13.06 10.98 1.85
C GLN A 97 13.49 12.22 2.63
N LYS A 98 13.56 13.37 1.97
CA LYS A 98 13.86 14.65 2.64
C LYS A 98 12.78 14.99 3.66
N LEU A 99 11.52 14.85 3.27
CA LEU A 99 10.38 15.10 4.15
C LEU A 99 10.38 14.14 5.34
N ARG A 100 10.57 12.85 5.07
CA ARG A 100 10.62 11.79 6.08
C ARG A 100 11.72 12.05 7.12
N LYS A 101 12.91 12.42 6.66
CA LYS A 101 14.05 12.70 7.54
C LYS A 101 13.74 13.82 8.53
N LYS A 102 13.06 14.85 8.06
CA LYS A 102 12.60 15.97 8.88
C LYS A 102 11.68 15.53 10.01
N TYR A 103 10.75 14.61 9.71
CA TYR A 103 9.75 14.15 10.68
C TYR A 103 10.23 12.99 11.56
N GLU A 104 11.16 12.17 11.10
CA GLU A 104 11.78 11.15 11.94
C GLU A 104 12.46 11.73 13.17
N ILE A 105 13.12 12.86 13.03
CA ILE A 105 13.76 13.57 14.14
C ILE A 105 12.74 13.96 15.20
N LYS A 106 11.53 14.32 14.78
CA LYS A 106 10.44 14.70 15.70
C LYS A 106 9.77 13.51 16.36
N LEU A 107 9.80 12.34 15.71
CA LEU A 107 9.12 11.14 16.18
C LEU A 107 9.98 10.32 17.15
N ARG A 108 11.31 10.40 17.01
CA ARG A 108 12.25 9.61 17.82
C ARG A 108 12.77 10.40 19.06
#